data_99730770dd1ea17189e1b2043fa7b5b7
#
_entry.id   99730770dd1ea17189e1b2043fa7b5b7
#
_cell.length_a   1.000
_cell.length_b   1.000
_cell.length_c   1.000
_cell.angle_alpha   90.00
_cell.angle_beta   90.00
_cell.angle_gamma   90.00
#
_symmetry.space_group_name_H-M   'P 1'
#
loop_
_entity.id
_entity.type
_entity.pdbx_description
1 polymer ?
#
loop_
_entity_poly.entity_id
_entity_poly.type
_entity_poly.pdbx_seq_one_letter_code
_entity_poly.pdbx_strand_id
1 'polypeptide(L)'
;MNLYDLMMKRRSARNFKDQEIPEEIVEQLLDAANNAPSGGNIQPISVIVVQEADARKELSEMVGDQPWVKNAPLSLIFCIDFYRIKKWASVSDTEFKGEHALEHFLIAYADLMCSAQNVVILAESHGLGSVYIGTILVAIDQAREYFNIPKFVLPMMVLSIGYPKSVPKNVPKLKRDVITHRERYRKLSEDEIKKAFDDKYGKFEDNVRKYIERIYVEAVEANKQEKHPWADLESIKKELEKLNIKNNAQFLFRFRYPTDEMVKLNENLISAFKNAGFEFF
;
A
#
# COMPACT_ATOMS: atom_id res chain seq x y z
N MET A 1 -0.58 24.78 9.69
CA MET A 1 -1.85 24.05 9.35
C MET A 1 -2.15 23.18 10.56
N ASN A 2 -3.41 23.09 11.03
CA ASN A 2 -3.73 22.19 12.14
C ASN A 2 -3.78 20.72 11.65
N LEU A 3 -3.72 19.78 12.58
CA LEU A 3 -3.67 18.34 12.27
C LEU A 3 -4.90 17.86 11.46
N TYR A 4 -6.10 18.37 11.79
CA TYR A 4 -7.33 18.04 11.07
C TYR A 4 -7.23 18.41 9.58
N ASP A 5 -6.82 19.64 9.29
CA ASP A 5 -6.67 20.12 7.92
C ASP A 5 -5.61 19.33 7.14
N LEU A 6 -4.51 18.95 7.81
CA LEU A 6 -3.46 18.12 7.23
C LEU A 6 -4.03 16.77 6.80
N MET A 7 -4.73 16.09 7.70
CA MET A 7 -5.35 14.79 7.41
C MET A 7 -6.39 14.88 6.29
N MET A 8 -7.20 15.95 6.25
CA MET A 8 -8.20 16.15 5.20
C MET A 8 -7.57 16.45 3.84
N LYS A 9 -6.42 17.11 3.80
CA LYS A 9 -5.69 17.47 2.57
C LYS A 9 -4.75 16.38 2.07
N ARG A 10 -4.33 15.44 2.92
CA ARG A 10 -3.41 14.35 2.56
C ARG A 10 -3.90 13.59 1.31
N ARG A 11 -3.00 13.38 0.37
CA ARG A 11 -3.24 12.60 -0.87
C ARG A 11 -2.02 11.73 -1.15
N SER A 12 -2.24 10.61 -1.84
CA SER A 12 -1.13 9.78 -2.30
C SER A 12 -0.33 10.52 -3.39
N ALA A 13 0.94 10.79 -3.12
CA ALA A 13 1.88 11.39 -4.04
C ALA A 13 2.60 10.29 -4.83
N ARG A 14 2.64 10.42 -6.16
CA ARG A 14 3.28 9.46 -7.07
C ARG A 14 4.29 10.11 -8.01
N ASN A 15 4.59 11.38 -7.81
CA ASN A 15 5.58 12.12 -8.57
C ASN A 15 6.40 12.96 -7.59
N PHE A 16 7.66 12.59 -7.42
CA PHE A 16 8.55 13.18 -6.42
C PHE A 16 9.64 14.03 -7.10
N LYS A 17 10.07 15.06 -6.42
CA LYS A 17 11.26 15.83 -6.80
C LYS A 17 12.49 14.94 -6.62
N ASP A 18 13.50 15.20 -7.43
CA ASP A 18 14.85 14.68 -7.20
C ASP A 18 15.51 15.52 -6.09
N GLN A 19 15.12 15.20 -4.86
CA GLN A 19 15.53 15.93 -3.66
C GLN A 19 15.58 14.95 -2.49
N GLU A 20 16.73 14.85 -1.87
CA GLU A 20 16.92 14.05 -0.67
C GLU A 20 16.10 14.58 0.51
N ILE A 21 15.75 13.68 1.40
CA ILE A 21 15.12 14.00 2.69
C ILE A 21 16.26 14.13 3.70
N PRO A 22 16.35 15.24 4.46
CA PRO A 22 17.34 15.37 5.53
C PRO A 22 17.26 14.21 6.52
N GLU A 23 18.42 13.69 6.92
CA GLU A 23 18.51 12.52 7.81
C GLU A 23 17.76 12.75 9.13
N GLU A 24 17.80 13.95 9.68
CA GLU A 24 17.02 14.32 10.87
C GLU A 24 15.50 14.08 10.67
N ILE A 25 14.97 14.33 9.49
CA ILE A 25 13.55 14.06 9.18
C ILE A 25 13.33 12.56 9.05
N VAL A 26 14.26 11.82 8.43
CA VAL A 26 14.17 10.36 8.34
C VAL A 26 14.10 9.73 9.72
N GLU A 27 14.99 10.13 10.64
CA GLU A 27 14.99 9.67 12.03
C GLU A 27 13.66 10.00 12.74
N GLN A 28 13.13 11.21 12.58
CA GLN A 28 11.82 11.57 13.13
C GLN A 28 10.69 10.70 12.57
N LEU A 29 10.74 10.33 11.27
CA LEU A 29 9.76 9.42 10.68
C LEU A 29 9.85 8.01 11.29
N LEU A 30 11.07 7.53 11.57
CA LEU A 30 11.30 6.24 12.22
C LEU A 30 10.85 6.26 13.69
N ASP A 31 11.09 7.36 14.41
CA ASP A 31 10.57 7.58 15.76
C ASP A 31 9.04 7.56 15.79
N ALA A 32 8.39 8.20 14.81
CA ALA A 32 6.93 8.16 14.67
C ALA A 32 6.41 6.75 14.40
N ALA A 33 7.13 5.96 13.60
CA ALA A 33 6.82 4.55 13.37
C ALA A 33 6.89 3.74 14.66
N ASN A 34 7.98 3.91 15.41
CA ASN A 34 8.24 3.18 16.64
C ASN A 34 7.26 3.56 17.77
N ASN A 35 6.75 4.78 17.78
CA ASN A 35 5.84 5.29 18.82
C ASN A 35 4.35 5.04 18.52
N ALA A 36 4.06 4.20 17.53
CA ALA A 36 2.69 3.78 17.24
C ALA A 36 2.13 2.84 18.31
N PRO A 37 0.81 2.82 18.55
CA PRO A 37 0.20 1.83 19.44
C PRO A 37 0.41 0.42 18.90
N SER A 38 0.61 -0.54 19.80
CA SER A 38 0.79 -1.95 19.50
C SER A 38 0.03 -2.83 20.49
N GLY A 39 -0.55 -3.92 20.00
CA GLY A 39 -1.29 -4.88 20.81
C GLY A 39 -0.42 -5.45 21.94
N GLY A 40 -0.84 -5.23 23.22
CA GLY A 40 -0.05 -5.61 24.39
C GLY A 40 1.34 -4.96 24.47
N ASN A 41 1.61 -3.93 23.69
CA ASN A 41 2.92 -3.31 23.53
C ASN A 41 4.04 -4.30 23.13
N ILE A 42 3.70 -5.32 22.34
CA ILE A 42 4.64 -6.37 21.92
C ILE A 42 5.54 -5.87 20.78
N GLN A 43 5.06 -4.91 20.00
CA GLN A 43 5.78 -4.30 18.86
C GLN A 43 6.30 -5.34 17.84
N PRO A 44 5.41 -6.16 17.24
CA PRO A 44 5.78 -7.24 16.33
C PRO A 44 6.08 -6.71 14.91
N ILE A 45 6.80 -5.61 14.81
CA ILE A 45 7.08 -4.92 13.55
C ILE A 45 8.56 -4.60 13.42
N SER A 46 9.04 -4.57 12.18
CA SER A 46 10.34 -4.02 11.79
C SER A 46 10.18 -3.17 10.54
N VAL A 47 11.05 -2.17 10.39
CA VAL A 47 11.06 -1.26 9.23
C VAL A 47 12.42 -1.34 8.57
N ILE A 48 12.44 -1.62 7.25
CA ILE A 48 13.66 -1.57 6.44
C ILE A 48 13.66 -0.23 5.70
N VAL A 49 14.74 0.53 5.88
CA VAL A 49 14.95 1.82 5.23
C VAL A 49 15.66 1.59 3.90
N VAL A 50 15.06 2.07 2.80
CA VAL A 50 15.58 1.90 1.44
C VAL A 50 15.80 3.30 0.83
N GLN A 51 17.06 3.72 0.75
CA GLN A 51 17.49 5.02 0.20
C GLN A 51 18.46 4.86 -0.99
N GLU A 52 19.22 3.77 -1.04
CA GLU A 52 20.17 3.50 -2.12
C GLU A 52 19.44 3.34 -3.46
N ALA A 53 19.96 3.98 -4.51
CA ALA A 53 19.34 4.04 -5.82
C ALA A 53 19.11 2.64 -6.44
N ASP A 54 20.08 1.74 -6.30
CA ASP A 54 19.97 0.38 -6.82
C ASP A 54 18.91 -0.42 -6.05
N ALA A 55 18.87 -0.30 -4.72
CA ALA A 55 17.86 -0.96 -3.91
C ALA A 55 16.43 -0.45 -4.19
N ARG A 56 16.28 0.87 -4.45
CA ARG A 56 14.99 1.45 -4.87
C ARG A 56 14.56 0.97 -6.25
N LYS A 57 15.52 0.80 -7.17
CA LYS A 57 15.26 0.25 -8.51
C LYS A 57 14.76 -1.18 -8.40
N GLU A 58 15.50 -2.05 -7.71
CA GLU A 58 15.12 -3.45 -7.49
C GLU A 58 13.74 -3.56 -6.80
N LEU A 59 13.50 -2.78 -5.76
CA LEU A 59 12.20 -2.73 -5.09
C LEU A 59 11.09 -2.32 -6.06
N SER A 60 11.34 -1.35 -6.94
CA SER A 60 10.37 -0.91 -7.97
C SER A 60 10.03 -2.06 -8.92
N GLU A 61 11.01 -2.80 -9.40
CA GLU A 61 10.84 -3.93 -10.31
C GLU A 61 10.01 -5.05 -9.63
N MET A 62 10.34 -5.40 -8.39
CA MET A 62 9.61 -6.41 -7.61
C MET A 62 8.12 -6.07 -7.45
N VAL A 63 7.78 -4.80 -7.25
CA VAL A 63 6.40 -4.37 -7.00
C VAL A 63 5.64 -3.97 -8.27
N GLY A 64 6.13 -4.35 -9.45
CA GLY A 64 5.48 -4.15 -10.75
C GLY A 64 5.90 -2.88 -11.46
N ASP A 65 7.20 -2.57 -11.48
CA ASP A 65 7.81 -1.44 -12.17
C ASP A 65 7.16 -0.09 -11.85
N GLN A 66 6.87 0.15 -10.57
CA GLN A 66 6.22 1.38 -10.14
C GLN A 66 7.23 2.54 -10.05
N PRO A 67 7.17 3.53 -10.95
CA PRO A 67 8.20 4.58 -11.06
C PRO A 67 8.30 5.45 -9.81
N TRP A 68 7.21 5.61 -9.07
CA TRP A 68 7.22 6.35 -7.82
C TRP A 68 7.94 5.62 -6.68
N VAL A 69 8.18 4.31 -6.78
CA VAL A 69 9.07 3.59 -5.86
C VAL A 69 10.53 3.87 -6.21
N LYS A 70 10.87 3.75 -7.50
CA LYS A 70 12.21 4.05 -7.99
C LYS A 70 12.65 5.50 -7.74
N ASN A 71 11.73 6.45 -7.97
CA ASN A 71 12.02 7.89 -7.95
C ASN A 71 11.80 8.54 -6.57
N ALA A 72 11.21 7.85 -5.60
CA ALA A 72 11.13 8.35 -4.24
C ALA A 72 12.53 8.34 -3.59
N PRO A 73 12.97 9.42 -2.92
CA PRO A 73 14.25 9.44 -2.22
C PRO A 73 14.30 8.45 -1.04
N LEU A 74 13.14 8.06 -0.51
CA LEU A 74 13.00 7.14 0.61
C LEU A 74 11.86 6.17 0.36
N SER A 75 12.09 4.89 0.58
CA SER A 75 11.03 3.89 0.76
C SER A 75 11.24 3.14 2.08
N LEU A 76 10.16 2.92 2.79
CA LEU A 76 10.13 2.15 4.04
C LEU A 76 9.37 0.84 3.79
N ILE A 77 10.02 -0.31 4.05
CA ILE A 77 9.36 -1.60 3.99
C ILE A 77 8.95 -1.99 5.41
N PHE A 78 7.66 -1.99 5.66
CA PHE A 78 7.09 -2.41 6.94
C PHE A 78 6.90 -3.92 6.94
N CYS A 79 7.49 -4.57 7.93
CA CYS A 79 7.48 -6.02 8.11
C CYS A 79 6.77 -6.41 9.40
N ILE A 80 5.98 -7.49 9.36
CA ILE A 80 5.63 -8.23 10.58
C ILE A 80 6.88 -9.01 10.99
N ASP A 81 7.30 -8.87 12.25
CA ASP A 81 8.52 -9.46 12.79
C ASP A 81 8.24 -10.31 14.02
N PHE A 82 8.04 -11.59 13.81
CA PHE A 82 7.95 -12.59 14.88
C PHE A 82 9.31 -13.20 15.20
N TYR A 83 10.32 -13.02 14.35
CA TYR A 83 11.67 -13.51 14.61
C TYR A 83 12.26 -12.96 15.93
N ARG A 84 12.20 -11.65 16.10
CA ARG A 84 12.71 -10.97 17.30
C ARG A 84 12.00 -11.44 18.56
N ILE A 85 10.67 -11.60 18.50
CA ILE A 85 9.84 -12.05 19.62
C ILE A 85 10.16 -13.52 19.97
N LYS A 86 10.26 -14.39 18.95
CA LYS A 86 10.65 -15.81 19.14
C LYS A 86 12.04 -15.92 19.79
N LYS A 87 12.99 -15.08 19.36
CA LYS A 87 14.33 -15.05 19.94
C LYS A 87 14.28 -14.60 21.40
N TRP A 88 13.55 -13.55 21.71
CA TRP A 88 13.38 -13.09 23.09
C TRP A 88 12.71 -14.14 23.96
N ALA A 89 11.64 -14.77 23.51
CA ALA A 89 10.99 -15.86 24.24
C ALA A 89 11.98 -17.02 24.52
N SER A 90 12.73 -17.45 23.51
CA SER A 90 13.70 -18.54 23.62
C SER A 90 14.80 -18.27 24.65
N VAL A 91 15.36 -17.03 24.69
CA VAL A 91 16.40 -16.68 25.70
C VAL A 91 15.80 -16.41 27.09
N SER A 92 14.48 -16.42 27.22
CA SER A 92 13.73 -16.25 28.47
C SER A 92 13.03 -17.55 28.92
N ASP A 93 13.53 -18.69 28.46
CA ASP A 93 13.02 -20.03 28.80
C ASP A 93 11.51 -20.22 28.56
N THR A 94 11.00 -19.60 27.48
CA THR A 94 9.61 -19.74 27.06
C THR A 94 9.50 -19.84 25.54
N GLU A 95 8.30 -20.17 25.05
CA GLU A 95 8.04 -20.34 23.63
C GLU A 95 7.00 -19.32 23.13
N PHE A 96 7.24 -18.74 21.97
CA PHE A 96 6.27 -17.95 21.24
C PHE A 96 5.81 -18.73 19.99
N LYS A 97 4.50 -18.94 19.86
CA LYS A 97 3.86 -19.69 18.75
C LYS A 97 2.95 -18.80 17.89
N GLY A 98 3.16 -17.50 17.90
CA GLY A 98 2.32 -16.56 17.17
C GLY A 98 2.30 -16.77 15.67
N GLU A 99 3.32 -17.42 15.09
CA GLU A 99 3.38 -17.78 13.68
C GLU A 99 2.34 -18.83 13.25
N HIS A 100 1.72 -19.52 14.20
CA HIS A 100 0.61 -20.44 13.99
C HIS A 100 -0.74 -19.83 14.37
N ALA A 101 -0.75 -18.60 14.90
CA ALA A 101 -1.94 -17.92 15.38
C ALA A 101 -2.36 -16.79 14.44
N LEU A 102 -3.36 -17.05 13.60
CA LEU A 102 -3.92 -16.05 12.67
C LEU A 102 -4.35 -14.77 13.40
N GLU A 103 -4.90 -14.86 14.61
CA GLU A 103 -5.28 -13.70 15.42
C GLU A 103 -4.08 -12.82 15.73
N HIS A 104 -2.96 -13.39 16.19
CA HIS A 104 -1.72 -12.64 16.43
C HIS A 104 -1.19 -11.96 15.16
N PHE A 105 -1.26 -12.66 14.02
CA PHE A 105 -0.88 -12.09 12.74
C PHE A 105 -1.75 -10.89 12.36
N LEU A 106 -3.06 -10.99 12.52
CA LEU A 106 -3.99 -9.88 12.22
C LEU A 106 -3.76 -8.67 13.14
N ILE A 107 -3.49 -8.90 14.43
CA ILE A 107 -3.12 -7.84 15.37
C ILE A 107 -1.80 -7.20 14.95
N ALA A 108 -0.77 -8.00 14.63
CA ALA A 108 0.52 -7.51 14.17
C ALA A 108 0.39 -6.68 12.87
N TYR A 109 -0.48 -7.09 11.95
CA TYR A 109 -0.77 -6.32 10.75
C TYR A 109 -1.46 -4.98 11.06
N ALA A 110 -2.38 -4.95 12.01
CA ALA A 110 -3.00 -3.70 12.47
C ALA A 110 -1.95 -2.76 13.10
N ASP A 111 -1.07 -3.27 13.97
CA ASP A 111 0.04 -2.53 14.57
C ASP A 111 0.96 -1.93 13.49
N LEU A 112 1.31 -2.74 12.49
CA LEU A 112 2.12 -2.31 11.35
C LEU A 112 1.46 -1.14 10.59
N MET A 113 0.16 -1.22 10.33
CA MET A 113 -0.56 -0.15 9.63
C MET A 113 -0.71 1.12 10.49
N CYS A 114 -0.83 1.00 11.82
CA CYS A 114 -0.77 2.14 12.73
C CYS A 114 0.59 2.83 12.66
N SER A 115 1.67 2.06 12.69
CA SER A 115 3.05 2.54 12.55
C SER A 115 3.26 3.28 11.23
N ALA A 116 2.88 2.68 10.12
CA ALA A 116 2.99 3.28 8.79
C ALA A 116 2.13 4.56 8.67
N GLN A 117 0.95 4.61 9.28
CA GLN A 117 0.09 5.79 9.24
C GLN A 117 0.64 6.95 10.09
N ASN A 118 1.32 6.69 11.21
CA ASN A 118 2.03 7.72 11.96
C ASN A 118 3.10 8.38 11.09
N VAL A 119 3.89 7.58 10.37
CA VAL A 119 4.89 8.08 9.40
C VAL A 119 4.23 8.97 8.34
N VAL A 120 3.12 8.53 7.77
CA VAL A 120 2.39 9.31 6.75
C VAL A 120 1.97 10.69 7.28
N ILE A 121 1.43 10.74 8.50
CA ILE A 121 0.97 12.01 9.09
C ILE A 121 2.16 12.94 9.35
N LEU A 122 3.24 12.41 9.92
CA LEU A 122 4.44 13.20 10.19
C LEU A 122 5.11 13.66 8.88
N ALA A 123 5.21 12.81 7.85
CA ALA A 123 5.74 13.18 6.55
C ALA A 123 4.98 14.38 5.93
N GLU A 124 3.64 14.34 5.96
CA GLU A 124 2.80 15.45 5.48
C GLU A 124 3.06 16.75 6.26
N SER A 125 3.37 16.68 7.57
CA SER A 125 3.69 17.88 8.38
C SER A 125 5.02 18.52 8.00
N HIS A 126 5.94 17.74 7.42
CA HIS A 126 7.21 18.21 6.85
C HIS A 126 7.09 18.61 5.37
N GLY A 127 5.87 18.64 4.80
CA GLY A 127 5.67 18.96 3.38
C GLY A 127 6.08 17.83 2.43
N LEU A 128 6.33 16.64 2.96
CA LEU A 128 6.53 15.42 2.18
C LEU A 128 5.19 14.83 1.75
N GLY A 129 5.20 14.13 0.63
CA GLY A 129 4.09 13.28 0.21
C GLY A 129 4.47 11.82 0.30
N SER A 130 3.48 10.95 0.33
CA SER A 130 3.70 9.51 0.44
C SER A 130 2.69 8.69 -0.35
N VAL A 131 3.05 7.43 -0.65
CA VAL A 131 2.14 6.45 -1.25
C VAL A 131 2.39 5.05 -0.70
N TYR A 132 1.32 4.37 -0.34
CA TYR A 132 1.33 2.95 0.04
C TYR A 132 1.41 2.04 -1.19
N ILE A 133 2.25 1.02 -1.13
CA ILE A 133 2.49 0.02 -2.18
C ILE A 133 2.20 -1.37 -1.62
N GLY A 134 0.97 -1.83 -1.84
CA GLY A 134 0.53 -3.15 -1.38
C GLY A 134 0.97 -4.31 -2.29
N THR A 135 1.45 -4.02 -3.50
CA THR A 135 1.93 -5.05 -4.44
C THR A 135 3.19 -5.77 -3.96
N ILE A 136 3.83 -5.34 -2.88
CA ILE A 136 4.87 -6.13 -2.21
C ILE A 136 4.38 -7.53 -1.82
N LEU A 137 3.08 -7.72 -1.59
CA LEU A 137 2.48 -9.01 -1.25
C LEU A 137 2.60 -10.07 -2.35
N VAL A 138 2.80 -9.68 -3.61
CA VAL A 138 3.06 -10.64 -4.71
C VAL A 138 4.56 -10.93 -4.87
N ALA A 139 5.43 -10.23 -4.15
CA ALA A 139 6.89 -10.30 -4.25
C ALA A 139 7.57 -10.63 -2.90
N ILE A 140 6.84 -11.24 -1.97
CA ILE A 140 7.35 -11.52 -0.61
C ILE A 140 8.67 -12.30 -0.65
N ASP A 141 8.73 -13.41 -1.39
CA ASP A 141 9.92 -14.25 -1.44
C ASP A 141 11.11 -13.53 -2.07
N GLN A 142 10.89 -12.77 -3.16
CA GLN A 142 11.91 -11.94 -3.81
C GLN A 142 12.45 -10.85 -2.86
N ALA A 143 11.54 -10.16 -2.18
CA ALA A 143 11.93 -9.13 -1.22
C ALA A 143 12.69 -9.72 -0.02
N ARG A 144 12.28 -10.91 0.45
CA ARG A 144 12.99 -11.60 1.54
C ARG A 144 14.40 -12.00 1.13
N GLU A 145 14.59 -12.48 -0.08
CA GLU A 145 15.90 -12.83 -0.62
C GLU A 145 16.79 -11.59 -0.77
N TYR A 146 16.32 -10.56 -1.46
CA TYR A 146 17.12 -9.36 -1.74
C TYR A 146 17.50 -8.58 -0.49
N PHE A 147 16.55 -8.37 0.43
CA PHE A 147 16.78 -7.62 1.67
C PHE A 147 17.25 -8.48 2.85
N ASN A 148 17.64 -9.75 2.61
CA ASN A 148 18.09 -10.69 3.65
C ASN A 148 17.12 -10.83 4.83
N ILE A 149 15.82 -10.85 4.55
CA ILE A 149 14.78 -10.95 5.56
C ILE A 149 14.69 -12.39 6.09
N PRO A 150 14.87 -12.62 7.41
CA PRO A 150 14.92 -13.96 7.97
C PRO A 150 13.55 -14.65 7.99
N LYS A 151 13.53 -15.94 8.35
CA LYS A 151 12.29 -16.65 8.71
C LYS A 151 11.56 -15.91 9.83
N PHE A 152 10.24 -16.01 9.85
CA PHE A 152 9.32 -15.37 10.79
C PHE A 152 9.28 -13.84 10.66
N VAL A 153 9.73 -13.32 9.52
CA VAL A 153 9.57 -11.91 9.14
C VAL A 153 8.94 -11.84 7.75
N LEU A 154 7.88 -11.03 7.61
CA LEU A 154 7.12 -10.85 6.37
C LEU A 154 7.08 -9.37 5.97
N PRO A 155 7.58 -8.99 4.79
CA PRO A 155 7.37 -7.65 4.23
C PRO A 155 5.91 -7.51 3.77
N MET A 156 5.16 -6.62 4.42
CA MET A 156 3.70 -6.52 4.23
C MET A 156 3.26 -5.24 3.51
N MET A 157 4.04 -4.17 3.63
CA MET A 157 3.69 -2.88 3.04
C MET A 157 4.93 -2.07 2.73
N VAL A 158 4.96 -1.42 1.57
CA VAL A 158 5.97 -0.40 1.27
C VAL A 158 5.32 0.98 1.34
N LEU A 159 6.03 1.95 1.89
CA LEU A 159 5.66 3.35 1.90
C LEU A 159 6.77 4.15 1.22
N SER A 160 6.51 4.68 0.01
CA SER A 160 7.42 5.57 -0.69
C SER A 160 7.15 7.01 -0.31
N ILE A 161 8.20 7.79 -0.01
CA ILE A 161 8.12 9.13 0.58
C ILE A 161 9.08 10.06 -0.17
N GLY A 162 8.66 11.30 -0.40
CA GLY A 162 9.48 12.34 -1.02
C GLY A 162 8.75 13.67 -1.12
N TYR A 163 9.45 14.70 -1.56
CA TYR A 163 8.83 16.00 -1.83
C TYR A 163 8.00 15.92 -3.12
N PRO A 164 6.69 16.16 -3.11
CA PRO A 164 5.86 16.04 -4.30
C PRO A 164 6.20 17.15 -5.32
N LYS A 165 6.31 16.79 -6.62
CA LYS A 165 6.50 17.78 -7.71
C LYS A 165 5.26 18.64 -7.94
N SER A 166 4.08 18.09 -7.65
CA SER A 166 2.80 18.78 -7.82
C SER A 166 1.84 18.37 -6.70
N VAL A 167 0.85 19.21 -6.44
CA VAL A 167 -0.21 18.87 -5.48
C VAL A 167 -1.02 17.68 -6.01
N PRO A 168 -1.08 16.55 -5.27
CA PRO A 168 -1.79 15.38 -5.75
C PRO A 168 -3.29 15.67 -5.92
N LYS A 169 -3.89 15.12 -6.98
CA LYS A 169 -5.32 15.31 -7.26
C LYS A 169 -6.19 14.73 -6.16
N ASN A 170 -7.27 15.43 -5.84
CA ASN A 170 -8.27 14.91 -4.90
C ASN A 170 -9.01 13.71 -5.52
N VAL A 171 -9.07 12.61 -4.76
CA VAL A 171 -9.84 11.42 -5.12
C VAL A 171 -11.08 11.37 -4.23
N PRO A 172 -12.29 11.39 -4.80
CA PRO A 172 -13.52 11.32 -4.03
C PRO A 172 -13.57 10.10 -3.11
N LYS A 173 -14.10 10.29 -1.91
CA LYS A 173 -14.35 9.23 -0.93
C LYS A 173 -15.86 9.00 -0.82
N LEU A 174 -16.25 7.83 -0.32
CA LEU A 174 -17.63 7.65 0.11
C LEU A 174 -17.98 8.69 1.19
N LYS A 175 -19.23 9.14 1.21
CA LYS A 175 -19.71 10.03 2.26
C LYS A 175 -19.65 9.34 3.63
N ARG A 176 -19.49 10.13 4.68
CA ARG A 176 -19.32 9.60 6.03
C ARG A 176 -20.49 8.72 6.48
N ASP A 177 -21.72 9.10 6.15
CA ASP A 177 -22.95 8.38 6.49
C ASP A 177 -23.08 7.00 5.84
N VAL A 178 -22.32 6.75 4.77
CA VAL A 178 -22.23 5.45 4.09
C VAL A 178 -21.35 4.46 4.86
N ILE A 179 -20.29 4.95 5.52
CA ILE A 179 -19.26 4.13 6.19
C ILE A 179 -19.33 4.18 7.71
N THR A 180 -20.19 5.06 8.27
CA THR A 180 -20.30 5.24 9.71
C THR A 180 -21.67 4.78 10.20
N HIS A 181 -21.69 3.86 11.14
CA HIS A 181 -22.88 3.36 11.80
C HIS A 181 -22.82 3.72 13.28
N ARG A 182 -23.95 4.11 13.85
CA ARG A 182 -24.06 4.44 15.29
C ARG A 182 -24.65 3.24 16.02
N GLU A 183 -24.01 2.82 17.09
CA GLU A 183 -24.38 1.71 17.98
C GLU A 183 -24.47 0.35 17.28
N ARG A 184 -25.13 0.27 16.13
CA ARG A 184 -25.35 -0.97 15.38
C ARG A 184 -25.11 -0.75 13.89
N TYR A 185 -24.66 -1.79 13.22
CA TYR A 185 -24.51 -1.78 11.77
C TYR A 185 -25.87 -1.62 11.09
N ARG A 186 -26.01 -0.61 10.23
CA ARG A 186 -27.21 -0.38 9.40
C ARG A 186 -26.94 -0.94 8.00
N LYS A 187 -27.74 -1.90 7.58
CA LYS A 187 -27.75 -2.35 6.18
C LYS A 187 -28.33 -1.23 5.31
N LEU A 188 -27.59 -0.86 4.28
CA LEU A 188 -28.05 0.06 3.24
C LEU A 188 -28.93 -0.69 2.25
N SER A 189 -29.94 -0.04 1.69
CA SER A 189 -30.70 -0.56 0.57
C SER A 189 -29.85 -0.56 -0.71
N GLU A 190 -30.28 -1.31 -1.73
CA GLU A 190 -29.62 -1.36 -3.03
C GLU A 190 -29.53 0.04 -3.69
N ASP A 191 -30.59 0.83 -3.57
CA ASP A 191 -30.64 2.21 -4.09
C ASP A 191 -29.67 3.13 -3.35
N GLU A 192 -29.58 3.03 -2.03
CA GLU A 192 -28.62 3.79 -1.24
C GLU A 192 -27.18 3.43 -1.61
N ILE A 193 -26.89 2.13 -1.78
CA ILE A 193 -25.56 1.65 -2.21
C ILE A 193 -25.24 2.17 -3.60
N LYS A 194 -26.16 1.99 -4.56
CA LYS A 194 -25.98 2.47 -5.93
C LYS A 194 -25.70 3.97 -5.96
N LYS A 195 -26.55 4.76 -5.28
CA LYS A 195 -26.37 6.21 -5.19
C LYS A 195 -25.02 6.60 -4.58
N ALA A 196 -24.58 5.92 -3.50
CA ALA A 196 -23.33 6.23 -2.84
C ALA A 196 -22.10 6.03 -3.77
N PHE A 197 -22.12 4.98 -4.58
CA PHE A 197 -21.04 4.70 -5.53
C PHE A 197 -21.13 5.56 -6.79
N ASP A 198 -22.33 5.89 -7.27
CA ASP A 198 -22.52 6.85 -8.36
C ASP A 198 -22.02 8.26 -7.96
N ASP A 199 -22.35 8.71 -6.74
CA ASP A 199 -21.83 9.97 -6.18
C ASP A 199 -20.29 9.99 -6.10
N LYS A 200 -19.67 8.85 -5.76
CA LYS A 200 -18.21 8.74 -5.62
C LYS A 200 -17.48 8.72 -6.96
N TYR A 201 -17.95 7.93 -7.90
CA TYR A 201 -17.23 7.69 -9.16
C TYR A 201 -17.66 8.61 -10.30
N GLY A 202 -18.88 9.16 -10.23
CA GLY A 202 -19.49 9.94 -11.28
C GLY A 202 -19.85 9.09 -12.52
N LYS A 203 -19.97 9.74 -13.67
CA LYS A 203 -20.26 9.07 -14.93
C LYS A 203 -19.14 8.08 -15.30
N PHE A 204 -19.54 6.93 -15.81
CA PHE A 204 -18.62 5.85 -16.17
C PHE A 204 -17.54 6.31 -17.16
N GLU A 205 -17.94 6.99 -18.23
CA GLU A 205 -17.04 7.48 -19.29
C GLU A 205 -15.99 8.46 -18.73
N ASP A 206 -16.41 9.34 -17.82
CA ASP A 206 -15.52 10.30 -17.17
C ASP A 206 -14.51 9.60 -16.23
N ASN A 207 -14.96 8.55 -15.54
CA ASN A 207 -14.08 7.76 -14.66
C ASN A 207 -13.04 6.97 -15.46
N VAL A 208 -13.46 6.36 -16.57
CA VAL A 208 -12.54 5.66 -17.50
C VAL A 208 -11.53 6.67 -18.08
N ARG A 209 -11.98 7.82 -18.57
CA ARG A 209 -11.09 8.85 -19.11
C ARG A 209 -10.04 9.30 -18.09
N LYS A 210 -10.46 9.63 -16.86
CA LYS A 210 -9.54 10.02 -15.78
C LYS A 210 -8.54 8.92 -15.43
N TYR A 211 -8.95 7.66 -15.48
CA TYR A 211 -8.08 6.53 -15.25
C TYR A 211 -7.01 6.42 -16.34
N ILE A 212 -7.41 6.54 -17.61
CA ILE A 212 -6.51 6.50 -18.76
C ILE A 212 -5.52 7.67 -18.74
N GLU A 213 -6.01 8.89 -18.50
CA GLU A 213 -5.15 10.09 -18.36
C GLU A 213 -4.10 9.89 -17.25
N ARG A 214 -4.50 9.30 -16.14
CA ARG A 214 -3.58 9.01 -15.03
C ARG A 214 -2.52 8.00 -15.43
N ILE A 215 -2.90 6.85 -16.01
CA ILE A 215 -1.95 5.82 -16.45
C ILE A 215 -1.02 6.38 -17.52
N TYR A 216 -1.55 7.15 -18.47
CA TYR A 216 -0.73 7.78 -19.49
C TYR A 216 0.33 8.71 -18.89
N VAL A 217 -0.05 9.55 -17.94
CA VAL A 217 0.90 10.44 -17.24
C VAL A 217 1.91 9.61 -16.44
N GLU A 218 1.43 8.64 -15.66
CA GLU A 218 2.28 7.74 -14.87
C GLU A 218 3.24 6.95 -15.76
N ALA A 219 2.79 6.44 -16.92
CA ALA A 219 3.61 5.69 -17.87
C ALA A 219 4.63 6.58 -18.62
N VAL A 220 4.24 7.79 -19.04
CA VAL A 220 5.14 8.74 -19.71
C VAL A 220 6.20 9.27 -18.75
N GLU A 221 5.85 9.50 -17.49
CA GLU A 221 6.81 9.94 -16.46
C GLU A 221 7.78 8.83 -16.06
N ALA A 222 7.32 7.55 -16.10
CA ALA A 222 8.13 6.39 -15.78
C ALA A 222 9.15 6.02 -16.85
N ASN A 223 8.75 6.11 -18.11
CA ASN A 223 9.52 5.61 -19.25
C ASN A 223 9.69 6.70 -20.30
N LYS A 224 10.76 7.47 -20.18
CA LYS A 224 11.18 8.35 -21.28
C LYS A 224 11.53 7.58 -22.57
N GLN A 225 11.56 6.23 -22.57
CA GLN A 225 12.05 5.42 -23.69
C GLN A 225 11.28 4.13 -24.02
N GLU A 226 10.33 3.62 -23.22
CA GLU A 226 9.59 2.40 -23.53
C GLU A 226 8.07 2.57 -23.39
N LYS A 227 7.33 2.08 -24.40
CA LYS A 227 5.86 2.06 -24.38
C LYS A 227 5.38 1.06 -23.34
N HIS A 228 4.83 1.55 -22.24
CA HIS A 228 4.11 0.69 -21.31
C HIS A 228 2.89 0.08 -22.03
N PRO A 229 2.61 -1.24 -21.91
CA PRO A 229 1.52 -1.93 -22.63
C PRO A 229 0.14 -1.27 -22.44
N TRP A 230 -0.06 -0.57 -21.34
CA TRP A 230 -1.29 0.13 -20.97
C TRP A 230 -1.32 1.62 -21.35
N ALA A 231 -0.29 2.13 -22.03
CA ALA A 231 -0.20 3.53 -22.45
C ALA A 231 -0.98 3.84 -23.73
N ASP A 232 -1.54 2.82 -24.38
CA ASP A 232 -2.35 2.97 -25.58
C ASP A 232 -3.84 2.99 -25.25
N LEU A 233 -4.45 4.17 -25.47
CA LEU A 233 -5.87 4.42 -25.26
C LEU A 233 -6.77 3.46 -26.04
N GLU A 234 -6.39 3.11 -27.25
CA GLU A 234 -7.17 2.22 -28.12
C GLU A 234 -7.11 0.76 -27.61
N SER A 235 -5.98 0.32 -27.12
CA SER A 235 -5.84 -1.00 -26.48
C SER A 235 -6.72 -1.13 -25.25
N ILE A 236 -6.77 -0.10 -24.40
CA ILE A 236 -7.65 -0.10 -23.22
C ILE A 236 -9.13 -0.14 -23.65
N LYS A 237 -9.54 0.68 -24.62
CA LYS A 237 -10.92 0.65 -25.12
C LYS A 237 -11.31 -0.72 -25.67
N LYS A 238 -10.45 -1.33 -26.50
CA LYS A 238 -10.69 -2.68 -27.02
C LYS A 238 -10.85 -3.72 -25.91
N GLU A 239 -10.03 -3.64 -24.88
CA GLU A 239 -10.14 -4.57 -23.74
C GLU A 239 -11.43 -4.33 -22.93
N LEU A 240 -11.86 -3.07 -22.72
CA LEU A 240 -13.14 -2.75 -22.10
C LEU A 240 -14.32 -3.29 -22.90
N GLU A 241 -14.28 -3.20 -24.24
CA GLU A 241 -15.30 -3.75 -25.12
C GLU A 241 -15.32 -5.29 -25.05
N LYS A 242 -14.17 -5.95 -25.15
CA LYS A 242 -14.01 -7.39 -25.04
C LYS A 242 -14.55 -7.92 -23.70
N LEU A 243 -14.30 -7.23 -22.60
CA LEU A 243 -14.79 -7.57 -21.28
C LEU A 243 -16.26 -7.13 -21.04
N ASN A 244 -16.91 -6.51 -22.05
CA ASN A 244 -18.28 -5.98 -21.96
C ASN A 244 -18.53 -5.12 -20.73
N ILE A 245 -17.63 -4.15 -20.47
CA ILE A 245 -17.67 -3.27 -19.31
C ILE A 245 -18.54 -2.06 -19.61
N LYS A 246 -19.62 -1.86 -18.84
CA LYS A 246 -20.65 -0.85 -19.05
C LYS A 246 -20.87 0.11 -17.88
N ASN A 247 -20.24 -0.13 -16.74
CA ASN A 247 -20.40 0.67 -15.54
C ASN A 247 -19.16 0.65 -14.63
N ASN A 248 -19.17 1.54 -13.63
CA ASN A 248 -18.03 1.72 -12.72
C ASN A 248 -17.69 0.47 -11.89
N ALA A 249 -18.68 -0.33 -11.49
CA ALA A 249 -18.44 -1.55 -10.72
C ALA A 249 -17.76 -2.63 -11.57
N GLN A 250 -18.22 -2.82 -12.80
CA GLN A 250 -17.60 -3.75 -13.75
C GLN A 250 -16.19 -3.29 -14.11
N PHE A 251 -15.98 -1.99 -14.32
CA PHE A 251 -14.66 -1.42 -14.57
C PHE A 251 -13.71 -1.67 -13.40
N LEU A 252 -14.19 -1.52 -12.17
CA LEU A 252 -13.38 -1.74 -10.99
C LEU A 252 -13.03 -3.22 -10.81
N PHE A 253 -14.02 -4.12 -10.87
CA PHE A 253 -13.86 -5.51 -10.45
C PHE A 253 -13.54 -6.52 -11.58
N ARG A 254 -13.69 -6.12 -12.85
CA ARG A 254 -13.32 -6.97 -13.98
C ARG A 254 -12.07 -6.48 -14.73
N PHE A 255 -11.70 -5.19 -14.56
CA PHE A 255 -10.57 -4.62 -15.28
C PHE A 255 -9.46 -4.12 -14.35
N ARG A 256 -9.77 -3.24 -13.38
CA ARG A 256 -8.71 -2.66 -12.52
C ARG A 256 -8.26 -3.58 -11.39
N TYR A 257 -9.19 -4.27 -10.79
CA TYR A 257 -8.99 -5.25 -9.71
C TYR A 257 -9.81 -6.49 -10.03
N PRO A 258 -9.37 -7.30 -11.02
CA PRO A 258 -10.09 -8.49 -11.44
C PRO A 258 -10.13 -9.50 -10.29
N THR A 259 -11.26 -9.58 -9.62
CA THR A 259 -11.42 -10.35 -8.38
C THR A 259 -11.16 -11.84 -8.57
N ASP A 260 -11.50 -12.38 -9.75
CA ASP A 260 -11.24 -13.78 -10.09
C ASP A 260 -9.73 -14.09 -10.19
N GLU A 261 -8.93 -13.12 -10.66
CA GLU A 261 -7.47 -13.25 -10.70
C GLU A 261 -6.87 -13.09 -9.31
N MET A 262 -7.41 -12.18 -8.49
CA MET A 262 -6.97 -12.00 -7.10
C MET A 262 -7.15 -13.27 -6.28
N VAL A 263 -8.23 -14.03 -6.52
CA VAL A 263 -8.44 -15.35 -5.87
C VAL A 263 -7.33 -16.34 -6.25
N LYS A 264 -6.88 -16.33 -7.51
CA LYS A 264 -5.79 -17.20 -7.97
C LYS A 264 -4.43 -16.88 -7.30
N LEU A 265 -4.24 -15.66 -6.83
CA LEU A 265 -3.03 -15.26 -6.12
C LEU A 265 -2.96 -15.79 -4.68
N ASN A 266 -4.05 -16.34 -4.13
CA ASN A 266 -4.08 -16.87 -2.77
C ASN A 266 -3.03 -17.98 -2.54
N GLU A 267 -2.89 -18.91 -3.50
CA GLU A 267 -1.94 -20.01 -3.39
C GLU A 267 -0.50 -19.50 -3.30
N ASN A 268 -0.15 -18.50 -4.10
CA ASN A 268 1.17 -17.88 -4.09
C ASN A 268 1.43 -17.16 -2.76
N LEU A 269 0.45 -16.41 -2.25
CA LEU A 269 0.56 -15.71 -0.98
C LEU A 269 0.69 -16.69 0.20
N ILE A 270 -0.14 -17.73 0.22
CA ILE A 270 -0.07 -18.78 1.25
C ILE A 270 1.30 -19.51 1.20
N SER A 271 1.79 -19.80 -0.01
CA SER A 271 3.11 -20.41 -0.19
C SER A 271 4.23 -19.50 0.36
N ALA A 272 4.21 -18.22 0.04
CA ALA A 272 5.18 -17.24 0.54
C ALA A 272 5.15 -17.13 2.08
N PHE A 273 3.96 -17.18 2.69
CA PHE A 273 3.82 -17.20 4.15
C PHE A 273 4.44 -18.47 4.75
N LYS A 274 4.16 -19.66 4.18
CA LYS A 274 4.77 -20.92 4.60
C LYS A 274 6.28 -20.93 4.45
N ASN A 275 6.80 -20.41 3.32
CA ASN A 275 8.25 -20.25 3.09
C ASN A 275 8.89 -19.35 4.14
N ALA A 276 8.16 -18.38 4.65
CA ALA A 276 8.58 -17.51 5.74
C ALA A 276 8.38 -18.12 7.14
N GLY A 277 7.78 -19.32 7.25
CA GLY A 277 7.56 -20.00 8.51
C GLY A 277 6.23 -19.67 9.20
N PHE A 278 5.27 -19.10 8.48
CA PHE A 278 3.92 -18.81 9.00
C PHE A 278 2.95 -19.90 8.52
N GLU A 279 2.32 -20.58 9.45
CA GLU A 279 1.42 -21.71 9.18
C GLU A 279 0.12 -21.53 10.00
N PHE A 280 -0.89 -20.95 9.38
CA PHE A 280 -2.18 -20.70 10.04
C PHE A 280 -3.23 -21.77 9.78
N PHE A 281 -3.01 -22.68 8.80
CA PHE A 281 -3.95 -23.71 8.35
C PHE A 281 -3.22 -25.02 8.07
#